data_dc2fefed73d4a1da8e96f78e7fa58ada
#
_entry.id   dc2fefed73d4a1da8e96f78e7fa58ada
#
_cell.length_a   1.000
_cell.length_b   1.000
_cell.length_c   1.000
_cell.angle_alpha   90.00
_cell.angle_beta   90.00
_cell.angle_gamma   90.00
#
_symmetry.space_group_name_H-M   'P 1'
#
loop_
_entity.id
_entity.type
_entity.pdbx_description
1 polymer ?
#
loop_
_entity_poly.entity_id
_entity_poly.type
_entity_poly.pdbx_seq_one_letter_code
_entity_poly.pdbx_strand_id
1 'polypeptide(L)'
;MRKKKKKQTNSKKQLTLLIILIICGIVTTYQTTNSKEKATGTEQTETIVQNLPLNSDIYIKQTTTPGTPEILLQRTGYLVSYNSNTRIANWVAWKLTPERLKENTERINNFRPDPDLPKSKAVTTQDYKGSGWDRGHLCPAGDNKWDREAMIESFYMTNICPQHHNLNRGDWNELEQKCRKWVKKDSCLYICLLYTSPS
;
A
#
# COMPACT_ATOMS: atom_id res chain seq x y z
N MET A 1 -42.74 29.31 -12.17
CA MET A 1 -42.30 27.99 -11.70
C MET A 1 -40.79 27.85 -11.80
N ARG A 2 -40.08 28.28 -10.79
CA ARG A 2 -38.61 28.12 -10.67
C ARG A 2 -38.31 27.90 -9.18
N LYS A 3 -37.94 26.68 -8.78
CA LYS A 3 -37.20 26.36 -7.53
C LYS A 3 -37.24 24.83 -7.28
N LYS A 4 -36.27 24.07 -7.83
CA LYS A 4 -35.91 22.74 -7.30
C LYS A 4 -34.64 22.21 -7.98
N LYS A 5 -33.49 22.86 -7.80
CA LYS A 5 -32.20 22.30 -8.25
C LYS A 5 -30.99 22.65 -7.38
N LYS A 6 -31.18 22.98 -6.09
CA LYS A 6 -30.04 23.42 -5.23
C LYS A 6 -29.75 22.55 -4.02
N LYS A 7 -30.38 21.38 -3.85
CA LYS A 7 -30.21 20.57 -2.64
C LYS A 7 -29.36 19.28 -2.81
N GLN A 8 -28.93 18.96 -4.03
CA GLN A 8 -28.25 17.68 -4.27
C GLN A 8 -26.69 17.75 -4.31
N THR A 9 -26.11 18.94 -4.35
CA THR A 9 -24.66 19.13 -4.44
C THR A 9 -23.94 19.15 -3.10
N ASN A 10 -24.64 19.45 -1.99
CA ASN A 10 -24.01 19.52 -0.67
C ASN A 10 -23.83 18.14 0.01
N SER A 11 -24.70 17.19 -0.28
CA SER A 11 -24.62 15.82 0.31
C SER A 11 -23.40 15.04 -0.18
N LYS A 12 -23.09 15.15 -1.49
CA LYS A 12 -21.90 14.46 -2.06
C LYS A 12 -20.58 15.06 -1.58
N LYS A 13 -20.52 16.37 -1.34
CA LYS A 13 -19.32 17.03 -0.78
C LYS A 13 -19.09 16.66 0.69
N GLN A 14 -20.15 16.50 1.48
CA GLN A 14 -20.01 16.06 2.88
C GLN A 14 -19.58 14.59 2.99
N LEU A 15 -20.05 13.72 2.11
CA LEU A 15 -19.66 12.31 2.11
C LEU A 15 -18.19 12.14 1.70
N THR A 16 -17.70 12.92 0.73
CA THR A 16 -16.28 12.91 0.31
C THR A 16 -15.37 13.42 1.43
N LEU A 17 -15.81 14.42 2.21
CA LEU A 17 -15.06 14.95 3.35
C LEU A 17 -14.98 13.93 4.50
N LEU A 18 -16.05 13.14 4.73
CA LEU A 18 -16.08 12.10 5.77
C LEU A 18 -15.15 10.93 5.47
N ILE A 19 -15.01 10.54 4.21
CA ILE A 19 -14.10 9.48 3.79
C ILE A 19 -12.64 9.92 3.93
N ILE A 20 -12.33 11.19 3.65
CA ILE A 20 -10.99 11.76 3.85
C ILE A 20 -10.65 11.85 5.34
N LEU A 21 -11.61 12.13 6.23
CA LEU A 21 -11.40 12.18 7.68
C LEU A 21 -11.16 10.80 8.30
N ILE A 22 -11.70 9.73 7.74
CA ILE A 22 -11.43 8.35 8.18
C ILE A 22 -10.02 7.91 7.76
N ILE A 23 -9.50 8.43 6.65
CA ILE A 23 -8.12 8.17 6.18
C ILE A 23 -7.10 9.06 6.90
N CYS A 24 -7.47 10.29 7.31
CA CYS A 24 -6.59 11.25 8.01
C CYS A 24 -6.75 11.28 9.54
N GLY A 25 -7.65 10.51 10.13
CA GLY A 25 -8.11 10.63 11.53
C GLY A 25 -7.16 10.05 12.59
N ILE A 26 -5.91 9.67 12.29
CA ILE A 26 -4.93 9.24 13.29
C ILE A 26 -3.63 10.06 13.13
N VAL A 27 -3.75 11.35 13.25
CA VAL A 27 -2.61 12.23 13.54
C VAL A 27 -3.08 13.26 14.56
N THR A 28 -3.03 12.92 15.85
CA THR A 28 -2.72 13.86 16.94
C THR A 28 -2.54 13.11 18.26
N THR A 29 -1.52 13.55 18.95
CA THR A 29 -1.13 13.32 20.35
C THR A 29 -0.30 12.05 20.62
N TYR A 30 1.01 12.20 20.42
CA TYR A 30 1.98 11.46 21.23
C TYR A 30 2.65 12.46 22.17
N GLN A 31 2.19 12.51 23.42
CA GLN A 31 2.97 13.07 24.51
C GLN A 31 3.85 11.97 25.09
N THR A 32 5.14 12.24 25.16
CA THR A 32 6.18 11.42 25.77
C THR A 32 5.92 11.26 27.27
N THR A 33 5.77 10.02 27.72
CA THR A 33 6.02 9.66 29.13
C THR A 33 7.11 8.60 29.15
N ASN A 34 8.29 9.01 29.66
CA ASN A 34 9.36 8.10 30.06
C ASN A 34 8.89 7.29 31.29
N SER A 35 8.85 5.99 31.17
CA SER A 35 8.95 5.09 32.32
C SER A 35 9.70 3.83 31.92
N LYS A 36 10.81 3.62 32.63
CA LYS A 36 11.64 2.42 32.57
C LYS A 36 10.82 1.25 33.13
N GLU A 37 10.61 0.21 32.33
CA GLU A 37 10.26 -1.09 32.87
C GLU A 37 11.14 -2.20 32.30
N LYS A 38 11.45 -3.13 33.19
CA LYS A 38 12.49 -4.14 33.16
C LYS A 38 12.05 -5.33 32.32
N ALA A 39 12.90 -5.76 31.40
CA ALA A 39 12.66 -6.90 30.52
C ALA A 39 12.65 -8.25 31.24
N THR A 40 11.72 -9.10 30.87
CA THR A 40 11.83 -10.55 31.10
C THR A 40 11.13 -11.28 29.93
N GLY A 41 11.87 -12.14 29.22
CA GLY A 41 11.34 -13.20 28.38
C GLY A 41 10.99 -12.80 26.95
N THR A 42 11.96 -12.80 26.06
CA THR A 42 11.81 -12.38 24.67
C THR A 42 11.78 -13.61 23.77
N GLU A 43 10.64 -13.88 23.18
CA GLU A 43 10.55 -14.59 21.91
C GLU A 43 11.02 -13.62 20.82
N GLN A 44 12.19 -13.89 20.23
CA GLN A 44 12.82 -13.01 19.24
C GLN A 44 12.03 -13.10 17.94
N THR A 45 11.24 -12.06 17.66
CA THR A 45 10.71 -11.81 16.31
C THR A 45 11.89 -11.33 15.45
N GLU A 46 12.42 -12.21 14.58
CA GLU A 46 13.48 -11.85 13.64
C GLU A 46 12.94 -10.79 12.67
N THR A 47 13.26 -9.53 12.96
CA THR A 47 13.10 -8.44 11.99
C THR A 47 14.31 -8.51 11.06
N ILE A 48 14.17 -9.17 9.91
CA ILE A 48 15.19 -9.13 8.85
C ILE A 48 15.11 -7.75 8.20
N VAL A 49 15.81 -6.79 8.78
CA VAL A 49 16.06 -5.50 8.15
C VAL A 49 17.22 -5.71 7.19
N GLN A 50 16.96 -5.83 5.90
CA GLN A 50 18.03 -5.66 4.94
C GLN A 50 18.51 -4.21 5.04
N ASN A 51 19.78 -4.01 5.43
CA ASN A 51 20.45 -2.72 5.58
C ASN A 51 20.68 -2.07 4.20
N LEU A 52 19.60 -1.66 3.55
CA LEU A 52 19.65 -0.73 2.42
C LEU A 52 19.56 0.69 2.99
N PRO A 53 20.35 1.66 2.48
CA PRO A 53 20.20 3.04 2.88
C PRO A 53 18.75 3.45 2.60
N LEU A 54 17.99 3.66 3.69
CA LEU A 54 16.62 4.10 3.61
C LEU A 54 16.62 5.43 2.87
N ASN A 55 16.21 5.42 1.61
CA ASN A 55 15.98 6.66 0.88
C ASN A 55 14.80 7.38 1.56
N SER A 56 15.13 8.36 2.41
CA SER A 56 14.22 9.06 3.31
C SER A 56 13.02 9.72 2.62
N ASP A 57 13.08 9.86 1.29
CA ASP A 57 12.06 10.53 0.50
C ASP A 57 10.81 9.67 0.22
N ILE A 58 10.81 8.39 0.56
CA ILE A 58 9.70 7.49 0.25
C ILE A 58 8.71 7.35 1.43
N TYR A 59 9.03 7.86 2.64
CA TYR A 59 8.42 7.40 3.88
C TYR A 59 7.35 8.31 4.49
N ILE A 60 6.25 7.68 4.82
CA ILE A 60 5.64 7.76 6.14
C ILE A 60 5.98 6.42 6.82
N LYS A 61 6.80 6.45 7.86
CA LYS A 61 7.12 5.25 8.63
C LYS A 61 5.83 4.76 9.29
N GLN A 62 5.25 3.71 8.75
CA GLN A 62 4.18 3.00 9.41
C GLN A 62 4.77 2.06 10.46
N THR A 63 4.10 1.95 11.60
CA THR A 63 4.48 1.01 12.63
C THR A 63 3.51 -0.16 12.55
N THR A 64 4.05 -1.35 12.35
CA THR A 64 3.27 -2.59 12.45
C THR A 64 2.89 -2.82 13.92
N THR A 65 1.72 -3.35 14.18
CA THR A 65 1.28 -3.68 15.55
C THR A 65 2.31 -4.60 16.21
N PRO A 66 2.75 -4.31 17.46
CA PRO A 66 3.69 -5.16 18.18
C PRO A 66 3.26 -6.63 18.18
N GLY A 67 4.20 -7.54 17.92
CA GLY A 67 3.94 -8.98 17.83
C GLY A 67 3.43 -9.47 16.46
N THR A 68 3.16 -8.58 15.51
CA THR A 68 2.84 -8.96 14.14
C THR A 68 4.12 -9.30 13.38
N PRO A 69 4.24 -10.45 12.72
CA PRO A 69 5.39 -10.79 11.88
C PRO A 69 5.60 -9.75 10.78
N GLU A 70 6.83 -9.29 10.62
CA GLU A 70 7.19 -8.25 9.66
C GLU A 70 8.52 -8.56 8.98
N ILE A 71 8.51 -8.52 7.66
CA ILE A 71 9.71 -8.46 6.82
C ILE A 71 9.61 -7.18 6.00
N LEU A 72 10.48 -6.21 6.28
CA LEU A 72 10.53 -4.94 5.55
C LEU A 72 11.33 -5.12 4.26
N LEU A 73 10.67 -4.88 3.12
CA LEU A 73 11.27 -4.99 1.81
C LEU A 73 11.16 -3.64 1.10
N GLN A 74 12.31 -3.02 0.85
CA GLN A 74 12.37 -1.79 0.06
C GLN A 74 12.43 -2.13 -1.41
N ARG A 75 11.61 -1.45 -2.22
CA ARG A 75 11.57 -1.56 -3.67
C ARG A 75 11.84 -0.19 -4.30
N THR A 76 12.19 -0.16 -5.55
CA THR A 76 12.44 1.09 -6.30
C THR A 76 11.26 2.05 -6.21
N GLY A 77 10.04 1.51 -6.29
CA GLY A 77 8.80 2.29 -6.32
C GLY A 77 8.06 2.40 -4.99
N TYR A 78 8.30 1.51 -4.01
CA TYR A 78 7.51 1.41 -2.78
C TYR A 78 8.27 0.70 -1.66
N LEU A 79 7.73 0.77 -0.46
CA LEU A 79 8.13 0.00 0.71
C LEU A 79 6.99 -0.92 1.11
N VAL A 80 7.30 -2.17 1.43
CA VAL A 80 6.31 -3.15 1.89
C VAL A 80 6.74 -3.77 3.22
N SER A 81 5.80 -3.84 4.16
CA SER A 81 5.87 -4.66 5.34
C SER A 81 5.14 -5.98 5.05
N TYR A 82 5.89 -7.04 4.84
CA TYR A 82 5.34 -8.34 4.49
C TYR A 82 5.18 -9.24 5.71
N ASN A 83 4.04 -9.87 5.84
CA ASN A 83 3.74 -10.83 6.88
C ASN A 83 3.93 -12.25 6.35
N SER A 84 4.98 -12.92 6.83
CA SER A 84 5.31 -14.28 6.37
C SER A 84 4.33 -15.36 6.84
N ASN A 85 3.52 -15.08 7.87
CA ASN A 85 2.52 -16.03 8.38
C ASN A 85 1.24 -15.99 7.55
N THR A 86 0.72 -14.80 7.28
CA THR A 86 -0.46 -14.61 6.43
C THR A 86 -0.13 -14.62 4.95
N ARG A 87 1.15 -14.43 4.58
CA ARG A 87 1.66 -14.29 3.21
C ARG A 87 1.02 -13.12 2.44
N ILE A 88 0.69 -12.05 3.16
CA ILE A 88 0.15 -10.82 2.63
C ILE A 88 0.90 -9.66 3.28
N ALA A 89 0.99 -8.50 2.62
CA ALA A 89 1.56 -7.32 3.23
C ALA A 89 0.72 -6.84 4.42
N ASN A 90 1.37 -6.45 5.53
CA ASN A 90 0.70 -5.70 6.59
C ASN A 90 0.34 -4.31 6.06
N TRP A 91 1.25 -3.70 5.31
CA TRP A 91 1.05 -2.43 4.64
C TRP A 91 2.04 -2.26 3.47
N VAL A 92 1.67 -1.38 2.53
CA VAL A 92 2.54 -0.92 1.44
C VAL A 92 2.44 0.60 1.37
N ALA A 93 3.60 1.27 1.29
CA ALA A 93 3.69 2.73 1.25
C ALA A 93 4.55 3.21 0.08
N TRP A 94 4.11 4.30 -0.57
CA TRP A 94 4.88 4.94 -1.65
C TRP A 94 4.59 6.43 -1.75
N LYS A 95 5.52 7.14 -2.34
CA LYS A 95 5.38 8.55 -2.73
C LYS A 95 5.01 8.60 -4.20
N LEU A 96 3.91 9.23 -4.54
CA LEU A 96 3.50 9.47 -5.91
C LEU A 96 3.75 10.94 -6.26
N THR A 97 4.45 11.20 -7.37
CA THR A 97 4.77 12.55 -7.87
C THR A 97 4.46 12.65 -9.36
N PRO A 98 4.38 13.85 -9.95
CA PRO A 98 4.19 14.03 -11.39
C PRO A 98 5.27 13.33 -12.22
N GLU A 99 6.51 13.27 -11.72
CA GLU A 99 7.64 12.61 -12.40
C GLU A 99 7.39 11.11 -12.51
N ARG A 100 6.80 10.50 -11.46
CA ARG A 100 6.44 9.08 -11.46
C ARG A 100 5.24 8.75 -12.35
N LEU A 101 4.53 9.74 -12.85
CA LEU A 101 3.47 9.56 -13.84
C LEU A 101 3.97 9.53 -15.28
N LYS A 102 5.27 9.75 -15.53
CA LYS A 102 5.87 9.60 -16.85
C LYS A 102 5.86 8.12 -17.25
N GLU A 103 5.44 7.86 -18.47
CA GLU A 103 5.34 6.50 -19.01
C GLU A 103 6.61 6.14 -19.76
N ASN A 104 7.68 5.79 -19.05
CA ASN A 104 8.98 5.42 -19.64
C ASN A 104 9.08 3.92 -19.93
N THR A 105 8.15 3.11 -19.40
CA THR A 105 8.10 1.67 -19.63
C THR A 105 6.67 1.17 -19.79
N GLU A 106 6.52 0.11 -20.58
CA GLU A 106 5.24 -0.56 -20.73
C GLU A 106 4.91 -1.44 -19.52
N ARG A 107 3.61 -1.78 -19.36
CA ARG A 107 3.17 -2.69 -18.32
C ARG A 107 3.66 -4.11 -18.60
N ILE A 108 4.34 -4.71 -17.62
CA ILE A 108 4.90 -6.06 -17.70
C ILE A 108 4.00 -7.04 -16.97
N ASN A 109 3.03 -7.65 -17.41
CA ASN A 109 2.12 -8.55 -16.68
C ASN A 109 2.80 -9.86 -16.19
N ASN A 110 3.92 -9.76 -15.49
CA ASN A 110 4.74 -10.88 -15.06
C ASN A 110 4.75 -11.04 -13.54
N PHE A 111 3.64 -11.53 -12.99
CA PHE A 111 3.54 -11.88 -11.57
C PHE A 111 4.52 -12.99 -11.20
N ARG A 112 5.30 -12.79 -10.14
CA ARG A 112 6.31 -13.74 -9.68
C ARG A 112 6.56 -13.65 -8.17
N PRO A 113 7.03 -14.72 -7.54
CA PRO A 113 7.47 -14.65 -6.15
C PRO A 113 8.53 -13.56 -5.97
N ASP A 114 8.55 -12.95 -4.79
CA ASP A 114 9.57 -11.98 -4.44
C ASP A 114 10.91 -12.71 -4.24
N PRO A 115 11.98 -12.32 -4.95
CA PRO A 115 13.26 -13.02 -4.90
C PRO A 115 13.97 -12.92 -3.55
N ASP A 116 13.66 -11.90 -2.74
CA ASP A 116 14.27 -11.68 -1.43
C ASP A 116 13.61 -12.50 -0.32
N LEU A 117 12.58 -13.28 -0.66
CA LEU A 117 11.95 -14.19 0.29
C LEU A 117 12.39 -15.65 0.06
N PRO A 118 12.64 -16.40 1.13
CA PRO A 118 12.82 -17.85 1.01
C PRO A 118 11.53 -18.48 0.47
N LYS A 119 11.68 -19.56 -0.32
CA LYS A 119 10.55 -20.24 -0.97
C LYS A 119 9.45 -20.68 0.00
N SER A 120 9.81 -21.01 1.24
CA SER A 120 8.85 -21.40 2.29
C SER A 120 7.94 -20.28 2.76
N LYS A 121 8.38 -19.02 2.61
CA LYS A 121 7.65 -17.81 3.02
C LYS A 121 7.03 -17.06 1.84
N ALA A 122 7.47 -17.32 0.62
CA ALA A 122 7.01 -16.64 -0.58
C ALA A 122 5.63 -17.13 -1.02
N VAL A 123 4.77 -16.20 -1.45
CA VAL A 123 3.53 -16.50 -2.15
C VAL A 123 3.81 -16.59 -3.65
N THR A 124 3.06 -17.43 -4.35
CA THR A 124 3.21 -17.71 -5.78
C THR A 124 1.93 -17.45 -6.54
N THR A 125 2.00 -17.44 -7.86
CA THR A 125 0.80 -17.34 -8.71
C THR A 125 -0.11 -18.55 -8.59
N GLN A 126 0.41 -19.71 -8.16
CA GLN A 126 -0.38 -20.92 -7.95
C GLN A 126 -1.35 -20.79 -6.77
N ASP A 127 -0.99 -20.01 -5.73
CA ASP A 127 -1.85 -19.75 -4.58
C ASP A 127 -3.15 -19.02 -4.97
N TYR A 128 -3.14 -18.33 -6.11
CA TYR A 128 -4.31 -17.63 -6.67
C TYR A 128 -5.08 -18.42 -7.72
N LYS A 129 -4.49 -19.50 -8.24
CA LYS A 129 -5.10 -20.27 -9.32
C LYS A 129 -6.36 -21.01 -8.84
N GLY A 130 -7.50 -20.70 -9.43
CA GLY A 130 -8.79 -21.28 -9.04
C GLY A 130 -9.34 -20.79 -7.71
N SER A 131 -8.74 -19.77 -7.09
CA SER A 131 -9.20 -19.20 -5.81
C SER A 131 -10.49 -18.36 -5.92
N GLY A 132 -10.83 -17.91 -7.13
CA GLY A 132 -11.92 -16.96 -7.35
C GLY A 132 -11.53 -15.50 -7.07
N TRP A 133 -10.29 -15.22 -6.66
CA TRP A 133 -9.80 -13.88 -6.37
C TRP A 133 -8.83 -13.39 -7.45
N ASP A 134 -8.90 -12.09 -7.74
CA ASP A 134 -7.92 -11.42 -8.57
C ASP A 134 -6.61 -11.20 -7.79
N ARG A 135 -5.50 -11.13 -8.52
CA ARG A 135 -4.22 -10.67 -8.02
C ARG A 135 -4.23 -9.13 -8.03
N GLY A 136 -4.76 -8.54 -6.97
CA GLY A 136 -4.86 -7.10 -6.82
C GLY A 136 -3.53 -6.49 -6.38
N HIS A 137 -3.11 -5.40 -7.02
CA HIS A 137 -1.94 -4.64 -6.62
C HIS A 137 -2.25 -3.77 -5.40
N LEU A 138 -1.31 -3.70 -4.46
CA LEU A 138 -1.32 -2.70 -3.39
C LEU A 138 -0.71 -1.40 -3.91
N CYS A 139 0.59 -1.35 -4.22
CA CYS A 139 1.16 -0.26 -4.99
C CYS A 139 0.89 -0.49 -6.49
N PRO A 140 0.15 0.37 -7.19
CA PRO A 140 -0.29 0.12 -8.55
C PRO A 140 0.86 0.06 -9.56
N ALA A 141 0.80 -0.87 -10.51
CA ALA A 141 1.72 -0.89 -11.64
C ALA A 141 1.66 0.42 -12.46
N GLY A 142 0.49 1.07 -12.51
CA GLY A 142 0.31 2.37 -13.15
C GLY A 142 1.12 3.51 -12.53
N ASP A 143 1.51 3.38 -11.26
CA ASP A 143 2.31 4.36 -10.52
C ASP A 143 3.82 4.08 -10.64
N ASN A 144 4.19 2.99 -11.33
CA ASN A 144 5.56 2.50 -11.50
C ASN A 144 6.04 2.49 -12.97
N LYS A 145 5.31 3.14 -13.88
CA LYS A 145 5.70 3.23 -15.31
C LYS A 145 6.90 4.11 -15.58
N TRP A 146 7.33 4.90 -14.62
CA TRP A 146 8.44 5.84 -14.76
C TRP A 146 9.81 5.16 -14.79
N ASP A 147 9.90 3.95 -14.27
CA ASP A 147 11.13 3.17 -14.19
C ASP A 147 10.85 1.68 -14.46
N ARG A 148 11.78 1.02 -15.19
CA ARG A 148 11.62 -0.39 -15.58
C ARG A 148 11.69 -1.34 -14.39
N GLU A 149 12.60 -1.09 -13.44
CA GLU A 149 12.76 -1.93 -12.26
C GLU A 149 11.56 -1.75 -11.32
N ALA A 150 11.14 -0.51 -11.08
CA ALA A 150 9.92 -0.24 -10.32
C ALA A 150 8.70 -0.96 -10.91
N MET A 151 8.57 -0.99 -12.24
CA MET A 151 7.52 -1.73 -12.92
C MET A 151 7.64 -3.25 -12.68
N ILE A 152 8.83 -3.82 -12.81
CA ILE A 152 9.07 -5.24 -12.57
C ILE A 152 8.72 -5.62 -11.14
N GLU A 153 9.20 -4.86 -10.18
CA GLU A 153 8.98 -5.08 -8.75
C GLU A 153 7.51 -4.95 -8.34
N SER A 154 6.74 -4.09 -9.02
CA SER A 154 5.31 -3.95 -8.74
C SER A 154 4.52 -5.26 -8.93
N PHE A 155 5.06 -6.22 -9.70
CA PHE A 155 4.49 -7.55 -9.92
C PHE A 155 5.04 -8.63 -8.98
N TYR A 156 5.88 -8.27 -8.00
CA TYR A 156 6.24 -9.20 -6.94
C TYR A 156 5.01 -9.52 -6.08
N MET A 157 4.85 -10.82 -5.76
CA MET A 157 3.67 -11.30 -5.02
C MET A 157 3.57 -10.72 -3.60
N THR A 158 4.63 -10.10 -3.06
CA THR A 158 4.62 -9.33 -1.80
C THR A 158 3.82 -8.04 -1.90
N ASN A 159 3.62 -7.51 -3.11
CA ASN A 159 2.79 -6.33 -3.42
C ASN A 159 1.36 -6.71 -3.84
N ILE A 160 0.97 -7.97 -3.74
CA ILE A 160 -0.29 -8.49 -4.27
C ILE A 160 -1.14 -9.03 -3.13
N CYS A 161 -2.42 -8.70 -3.15
CA CYS A 161 -3.41 -9.25 -2.24
C CYS A 161 -4.62 -9.84 -2.99
N PRO A 162 -5.37 -10.76 -2.37
CA PRO A 162 -6.63 -11.22 -2.94
C PRO A 162 -7.63 -10.06 -3.00
N GLN A 163 -8.13 -9.76 -4.18
CA GLN A 163 -9.17 -8.75 -4.37
C GLN A 163 -10.36 -9.33 -5.11
N HIS A 164 -11.57 -8.92 -4.71
CA HIS A 164 -12.77 -9.26 -5.46
C HIS A 164 -12.70 -8.57 -6.83
N HIS A 165 -13.08 -9.31 -7.88
CA HIS A 165 -12.97 -8.86 -9.27
C HIS A 165 -13.59 -7.47 -9.52
N ASN A 166 -14.81 -7.24 -9.02
CA ASN A 166 -15.51 -5.98 -9.19
C ASN A 166 -14.82 -4.82 -8.44
N LEU A 167 -14.24 -5.10 -7.27
CA LEU A 167 -13.45 -4.11 -6.55
C LEU A 167 -12.18 -3.75 -7.34
N ASN A 168 -11.39 -4.76 -7.73
CA ASN A 168 -10.12 -4.57 -8.40
C ASN A 168 -10.26 -3.77 -9.71
N ARG A 169 -11.26 -4.09 -10.52
CA ARG A 169 -11.51 -3.42 -11.81
C ARG A 169 -12.37 -2.17 -11.71
N GLY A 170 -13.16 -2.04 -10.67
CA GLY A 170 -14.08 -0.93 -10.43
C GLY A 170 -13.49 0.14 -9.51
N ASP A 171 -14.02 0.21 -8.28
CA ASP A 171 -13.74 1.30 -7.32
C ASP A 171 -12.26 1.46 -6.99
N TRP A 172 -11.51 0.35 -6.92
CA TRP A 172 -10.06 0.39 -6.69
C TRP A 172 -9.32 1.07 -7.82
N ASN A 173 -9.57 0.66 -9.05
CA ASN A 173 -9.00 1.29 -10.24
C ASN A 173 -9.41 2.77 -10.36
N GLU A 174 -10.65 3.12 -10.00
CA GLU A 174 -11.06 4.53 -9.96
C GLU A 174 -10.30 5.34 -8.92
N LEU A 175 -10.06 4.77 -7.72
CA LEU A 175 -9.28 5.42 -6.67
C LEU A 175 -7.84 5.68 -7.12
N GLU A 176 -7.18 4.68 -7.73
CA GLU A 176 -5.85 4.83 -8.29
C GLU A 176 -5.79 5.97 -9.34
N GLN A 177 -6.78 6.02 -10.24
CA GLN A 177 -6.85 7.09 -11.23
C GLN A 177 -7.09 8.46 -10.58
N LYS A 178 -7.87 8.54 -9.50
CA LYS A 178 -8.06 9.77 -8.74
C LYS A 178 -6.77 10.23 -8.07
N CYS A 179 -6.01 9.33 -7.45
CA CYS A 179 -4.70 9.65 -6.87
C CYS A 179 -3.76 10.26 -7.93
N ARG A 180 -3.68 9.64 -9.11
CA ARG A 180 -2.87 10.16 -10.23
C ARG A 180 -3.35 11.55 -10.71
N LYS A 181 -4.66 11.81 -10.69
CA LYS A 181 -5.20 13.15 -11.01
C LYS A 181 -4.87 14.18 -9.95
N TRP A 182 -4.95 13.81 -8.67
CA TRP A 182 -4.61 14.72 -7.55
C TRP A 182 -3.13 15.10 -7.60
N VAL A 183 -2.22 14.16 -7.81
CA VAL A 183 -0.79 14.44 -7.91
C VAL A 183 -0.45 15.43 -9.02
N LYS A 184 -1.13 15.36 -10.16
CA LYS A 184 -0.94 16.36 -11.23
C LYS A 184 -1.29 17.77 -10.80
N LYS A 185 -2.18 17.92 -9.80
CA LYS A 185 -2.60 19.21 -9.26
C LYS A 185 -1.80 19.62 -8.03
N ASP A 186 -1.54 18.67 -7.12
CA ASP A 186 -1.04 18.94 -5.76
C ASP A 186 0.44 18.60 -5.60
N SER A 187 1.12 18.20 -6.68
CA SER A 187 2.55 17.93 -6.80
C SER A 187 3.08 16.69 -6.09
N CYS A 188 2.47 16.21 -5.01
CA CYS A 188 2.93 15.03 -4.28
C CYS A 188 1.81 14.40 -3.44
N LEU A 189 1.75 13.06 -3.44
CA LEU A 189 0.95 12.28 -2.51
C LEU A 189 1.82 11.23 -1.84
N TYR A 190 1.69 11.08 -0.53
CA TYR A 190 2.14 9.92 0.20
C TYR A 190 0.96 8.99 0.41
N ILE A 191 1.07 7.77 -0.05
CA ILE A 191 0.00 6.78 -0.01
C ILE A 191 0.49 5.61 0.82
N CYS A 192 -0.34 5.18 1.77
CA CYS A 192 -0.13 3.96 2.52
C CYS A 192 -1.42 3.14 2.53
N LEU A 193 -1.31 1.91 2.11
CA LEU A 193 -2.38 0.94 2.18
C LEU A 193 -2.12 -0.03 3.31
N LEU A 194 -3.09 -0.16 4.21
CA LEU A 194 -3.09 -1.14 5.28
C LEU A 194 -3.97 -2.31 4.86
N TYR A 195 -3.43 -3.52 4.98
CA TYR A 195 -4.26 -4.70 4.90
C TYR A 195 -4.84 -4.98 6.29
N THR A 196 -6.10 -4.64 6.47
CA THR A 196 -6.85 -5.04 7.67
C THR A 196 -7.61 -6.31 7.34
N SER A 197 -7.42 -7.36 8.15
CA SER A 197 -8.26 -8.55 8.06
C SER A 197 -9.73 -8.12 8.13
N PRO A 198 -10.60 -8.58 7.24
CA PRO A 198 -12.04 -8.35 7.42
C PRO A 198 -12.44 -8.96 8.75
N SER A 199 -12.95 -8.11 9.65
CA SER A 199 -13.55 -8.51 10.92
C SER A 199 -14.85 -9.26 10.67
#